data_d4a07e70bfde0d63ba9063ed57c67817
#
_entry.id   d4a07e70bfde0d63ba9063ed57c67817
#
_cell.length_a   1.000
_cell.length_b   1.000
_cell.length_c   1.000
_cell.angle_alpha   90.00
_cell.angle_beta   90.00
_cell.angle_gamma   90.00
#
_symmetry.space_group_name_H-M   'P 1'
#
loop_
_entity.id
_entity.type
_entity.pdbx_description
1 polymer ?
#
loop_
_entity_poly.entity_id
_entity_poly.type
_entity_poly.pdbx_seq_one_letter_code
_entity_poly.pdbx_strand_id
1 'polypeptide(L)'
;MKGRNLLLAGLGLLLSVASCNKLESDLKKQMKIDDEKILNHLTQNDIQAQKHNLGFYYKVLETNATGAQLNKNDVVKFLYSISLLDGTLIESNFTEGAPAVFKLNSFTMIPEGLDYGIKLMKTGEKYRFFMPSYIAFGSYASDHFASRSNFIIDVEVLGKMSETEVFNIQKDSIIAYMDANYPGYLMTETGLCFVDSISGTGNTPRLGDIITIDFKRKYLDNSLIKTVQETSFPLNSQYAVPGLEEGLKLMKSGGSAILVMPSSIAFKQSVCVIPRKVRQELVRDRIIIEEVLPYSILKYVVKLKAVN
;
A
#
# COMPACT_ATOMS: atom_id res chain seq x y z
N MET A 1 23.92 -43.30 -30.58
CA MET A 1 22.91 -42.23 -30.35
C MET A 1 23.16 -41.53 -29.02
N LYS A 2 24.26 -40.76 -28.83
CA LYS A 2 24.58 -40.05 -27.57
C LYS A 2 25.19 -38.66 -27.79
N GLY A 3 24.94 -38.01 -28.91
CA GLY A 3 25.58 -36.73 -29.22
C GLY A 3 24.65 -35.54 -29.48
N ARG A 4 23.30 -35.69 -29.38
CA ARG A 4 22.35 -34.64 -29.82
C ARG A 4 21.68 -33.82 -28.71
N ASN A 5 21.78 -34.26 -27.46
CA ASN A 5 21.11 -33.58 -26.33
C ASN A 5 21.98 -32.54 -25.61
N LEU A 6 23.29 -32.51 -25.85
CA LEU A 6 24.19 -31.51 -25.22
C LEU A 6 24.19 -30.15 -25.93
N LEU A 7 23.87 -30.10 -27.22
CA LEU A 7 23.86 -28.86 -28.01
C LEU A 7 22.63 -27.99 -27.75
N LEU A 8 21.49 -28.61 -27.39
CA LEU A 8 20.25 -27.86 -27.08
C LEU A 8 20.27 -27.20 -25.69
N ALA A 9 20.94 -27.80 -24.71
CA ALA A 9 21.09 -27.23 -23.38
C ALA A 9 22.04 -26.01 -23.36
N GLY A 10 23.08 -26.03 -24.20
CA GLY A 10 24.02 -24.92 -24.33
C GLY A 10 23.41 -23.67 -24.99
N LEU A 11 22.49 -23.86 -25.94
CA LEU A 11 21.84 -22.74 -26.64
C LEU A 11 20.81 -22.03 -25.76
N GLY A 12 20.11 -22.77 -24.92
CA GLY A 12 19.15 -22.16 -23.94
C GLY A 12 19.85 -21.32 -22.86
N LEU A 13 21.02 -21.75 -22.40
CA LEU A 13 21.79 -21.02 -21.39
C LEU A 13 22.40 -19.70 -21.95
N LEU A 14 22.85 -19.74 -23.21
CA LEU A 14 23.38 -18.53 -23.87
C LEU A 14 22.34 -17.45 -24.12
N LEU A 15 21.09 -17.84 -24.41
CA LEU A 15 19.99 -16.87 -24.59
C LEU A 15 19.57 -16.19 -23.29
N SER A 16 19.63 -16.91 -22.16
CA SER A 16 19.28 -16.31 -20.83
C SER A 16 20.34 -15.31 -20.37
N VAL A 17 21.62 -15.56 -20.61
CA VAL A 17 22.70 -14.64 -20.23
C VAL A 17 22.67 -13.36 -21.10
N ALA A 18 22.36 -13.47 -22.39
CA ALA A 18 22.25 -12.32 -23.29
C ALA A 18 21.05 -11.40 -22.91
N SER A 19 19.93 -11.98 -22.42
CA SER A 19 18.78 -11.22 -21.96
C SER A 19 19.07 -10.43 -20.68
N CYS A 20 19.75 -11.04 -19.70
CA CYS A 20 20.15 -10.36 -18.48
C CYS A 20 21.13 -9.18 -18.74
N ASN A 21 22.11 -9.38 -19.62
CA ASN A 21 23.06 -8.33 -19.97
C ASN A 21 22.42 -7.15 -20.70
N LYS A 22 21.39 -7.38 -21.50
CA LYS A 22 20.65 -6.33 -22.20
C LYS A 22 19.79 -5.51 -21.24
N LEU A 23 19.12 -6.14 -20.28
CA LEU A 23 18.34 -5.45 -19.25
C LEU A 23 19.24 -4.55 -18.38
N GLU A 24 20.38 -5.05 -17.92
CA GLU A 24 21.35 -4.27 -17.14
C GLU A 24 21.88 -3.07 -17.94
N SER A 25 22.16 -3.24 -19.22
CA SER A 25 22.59 -2.14 -20.11
C SER A 25 21.51 -1.06 -20.25
N ASP A 26 20.23 -1.42 -20.42
CA ASP A 26 19.14 -0.47 -20.59
C ASP A 26 18.84 0.30 -19.28
N LEU A 27 18.92 -0.37 -18.13
CA LEU A 27 18.80 0.28 -16.83
C LEU A 27 19.93 1.31 -16.62
N LYS A 28 21.18 0.94 -16.88
CA LYS A 28 22.32 1.87 -16.74
C LYS A 28 22.19 3.08 -17.64
N LYS A 29 21.71 2.92 -18.87
CA LYS A 29 21.42 4.03 -19.77
C LYS A 29 20.34 4.94 -19.22
N GLN A 30 19.24 4.36 -18.69
CA GLN A 30 18.16 5.15 -18.11
C GLN A 30 18.61 5.90 -16.87
N MET A 31 19.40 5.29 -16.00
CA MET A 31 19.97 5.96 -14.83
C MET A 31 20.78 7.22 -15.22
N LYS A 32 21.57 7.13 -16.28
CA LYS A 32 22.34 8.29 -16.79
C LYS A 32 21.43 9.39 -17.34
N ILE A 33 20.43 9.02 -18.13
CA ILE A 33 19.45 9.96 -18.70
C ILE A 33 18.70 10.70 -17.59
N ASP A 34 18.25 9.98 -16.57
CA ASP A 34 17.51 10.56 -15.45
C ASP A 34 18.40 11.50 -14.62
N ASP A 35 19.64 11.08 -14.35
CA ASP A 35 20.64 11.90 -13.65
C ASP A 35 20.92 13.21 -14.39
N GLU A 36 21.15 13.15 -15.70
CA GLU A 36 21.35 14.33 -16.54
C GLU A 36 20.14 15.28 -16.52
N LYS A 37 18.92 14.75 -16.62
CA LYS A 37 17.69 15.55 -16.55
C LYS A 37 17.53 16.26 -15.20
N ILE A 38 17.75 15.53 -14.10
CA ILE A 38 17.65 16.09 -12.75
C ILE A 38 18.74 17.15 -12.53
N LEU A 39 19.99 16.88 -12.88
CA LEU A 39 21.09 17.84 -12.75
C LEU A 39 20.85 19.12 -13.57
N ASN A 40 20.35 18.99 -14.79
CA ASN A 40 19.98 20.14 -15.62
C ASN A 40 18.88 20.98 -14.95
N HIS A 41 17.83 20.34 -14.40
CA HIS A 41 16.78 21.03 -13.66
C HIS A 41 17.35 21.75 -12.43
N LEU A 42 18.20 21.10 -11.63
CA LEU A 42 18.82 21.71 -10.46
C LEU A 42 19.66 22.92 -10.82
N THR A 43 20.47 22.80 -11.89
CA THR A 43 21.35 23.90 -12.36
C THR A 43 20.55 25.08 -12.91
N GLN A 44 19.54 24.84 -13.75
CA GLN A 44 18.72 25.89 -14.35
C GLN A 44 17.91 26.68 -13.32
N ASN A 45 17.57 26.06 -12.19
CA ASN A 45 16.78 26.69 -11.11
C ASN A 45 17.62 27.12 -9.90
N ASP A 46 18.96 27.04 -9.98
CA ASP A 46 19.89 27.35 -8.87
C ASP A 46 19.54 26.60 -7.57
N ILE A 47 19.22 25.31 -7.69
CA ILE A 47 18.84 24.48 -6.56
C ILE A 47 20.04 23.70 -6.05
N GLN A 48 20.46 23.97 -4.82
CA GLN A 48 21.46 23.19 -4.12
C GLN A 48 20.80 21.95 -3.50
N ALA A 49 21.14 20.75 -3.97
CA ALA A 49 20.62 19.48 -3.49
C ALA A 49 21.75 18.46 -3.29
N GLN A 50 21.57 17.55 -2.33
CA GLN A 50 22.51 16.48 -2.06
C GLN A 50 22.11 15.23 -2.86
N LYS A 51 23.09 14.53 -3.44
CA LYS A 51 22.85 13.26 -4.14
C LYS A 51 22.94 12.09 -3.17
N HIS A 52 21.90 11.26 -3.13
CA HIS A 52 21.90 10.00 -2.42
C HIS A 52 22.56 8.89 -3.26
N ASN A 53 23.13 7.85 -2.63
CA ASN A 53 23.80 6.74 -3.31
C ASN A 53 22.88 5.90 -4.23
N LEU A 54 21.56 5.94 -4.01
CA LEU A 54 20.55 5.34 -4.89
C LEU A 54 20.20 6.21 -6.11
N GLY A 55 20.80 7.39 -6.25
CA GLY A 55 20.71 8.26 -7.40
C GLY A 55 19.61 9.32 -7.34
N PHE A 56 18.76 9.38 -6.33
CA PHE A 56 17.88 10.53 -6.13
C PHE A 56 18.64 11.70 -5.49
N TYR A 57 18.13 12.93 -5.68
CA TYR A 57 18.64 14.12 -5.01
C TYR A 57 17.62 14.61 -3.98
N TYR A 58 18.10 15.29 -2.94
CA TYR A 58 17.22 15.88 -1.93
C TYR A 58 17.74 17.21 -1.42
N LYS A 59 16.79 18.06 -1.03
CA LYS A 59 17.03 19.34 -0.36
C LYS A 59 16.23 19.39 0.92
N VAL A 60 16.87 19.73 2.02
CA VAL A 60 16.18 20.02 3.28
C VAL A 60 15.49 21.37 3.14
N LEU A 61 14.18 21.41 3.32
CA LEU A 61 13.38 22.65 3.29
C LEU A 61 13.19 23.19 4.69
N GLU A 62 12.87 22.30 5.64
CA GLU A 62 12.67 22.64 7.05
C GLU A 62 13.30 21.57 7.92
N THR A 63 14.03 22.01 8.96
CA THR A 63 14.67 21.13 9.94
C THR A 63 13.91 21.15 11.26
N ASN A 64 13.94 20.05 12.01
CA ASN A 64 13.44 19.98 13.37
C ASN A 64 14.51 19.39 14.30
N ALA A 65 15.19 20.25 15.09
CA ALA A 65 16.26 19.85 16.01
C ALA A 65 15.77 18.88 17.09
N THR A 66 14.51 18.98 17.49
CA THR A 66 13.86 18.13 18.50
C THR A 66 13.09 16.95 17.91
N GLY A 67 13.07 16.84 16.59
CA GLY A 67 12.38 15.78 15.86
C GLY A 67 12.93 14.39 16.20
N ALA A 68 12.04 13.43 16.38
CA ALA A 68 12.42 12.03 16.62
C ALA A 68 12.96 11.38 15.34
N GLN A 69 14.08 10.65 15.45
CA GLN A 69 14.65 9.87 14.37
C GLN A 69 13.68 8.75 13.94
N LEU A 70 13.52 8.58 12.63
CA LEU A 70 12.75 7.47 12.08
C LEU A 70 13.57 6.18 12.06
N ASN A 71 12.95 5.07 12.48
CA ASN A 71 13.57 3.76 12.55
C ASN A 71 12.83 2.76 11.64
N LYS A 72 13.51 1.69 11.27
CA LYS A 72 12.89 0.57 10.56
C LYS A 72 11.64 0.08 11.32
N ASN A 73 10.56 -0.18 10.59
CA ASN A 73 9.25 -0.61 11.08
C ASN A 73 8.42 0.48 11.81
N ASP A 74 8.89 1.72 11.94
CA ASP A 74 8.00 2.80 12.35
C ASP A 74 6.86 2.96 11.33
N VAL A 75 5.66 3.19 11.81
CA VAL A 75 4.52 3.59 10.97
C VAL A 75 4.56 5.11 10.87
N VAL A 76 4.95 5.60 9.70
CA VAL A 76 5.18 7.03 9.45
C VAL A 76 3.93 7.67 8.87
N LYS A 77 3.53 8.83 9.44
CA LYS A 77 2.45 9.68 8.96
C LYS A 77 3.05 10.93 8.34
N PHE A 78 2.68 11.25 7.09
CA PHE A 78 3.29 12.35 6.36
C PHE A 78 2.33 13.03 5.37
N LEU A 79 2.63 14.30 5.05
CA LEU A 79 2.06 15.04 3.94
C LEU A 79 3.01 15.02 2.76
N TYR A 80 2.47 15.21 1.55
CA TYR A 80 3.26 15.26 0.33
C TYR A 80 2.63 16.12 -0.75
N SER A 81 3.48 16.61 -1.66
CA SER A 81 3.10 16.97 -3.02
C SER A 81 4.00 16.27 -4.02
N ILE A 82 3.46 15.91 -5.17
CA ILE A 82 4.22 15.29 -6.26
C ILE A 82 3.92 16.02 -7.56
N SER A 83 5.00 16.40 -8.27
CA SER A 83 4.96 17.06 -9.56
C SER A 83 6.01 16.49 -10.51
N LEU A 84 5.87 16.79 -11.80
CA LEU A 84 6.91 16.55 -12.81
C LEU A 84 8.05 17.56 -12.66
N LEU A 85 9.21 17.33 -13.32
CA LEU A 85 10.34 18.27 -13.29
C LEU A 85 10.02 19.64 -13.88
N ASP A 86 9.02 19.73 -14.76
CA ASP A 86 8.55 21.01 -15.33
C ASP A 86 7.64 21.80 -14.38
N GLY A 87 7.37 21.27 -13.19
CA GLY A 87 6.53 21.88 -12.17
C GLY A 87 5.05 21.53 -12.28
N THR A 88 4.63 20.73 -13.26
CA THR A 88 3.23 20.28 -13.40
C THR A 88 2.84 19.47 -12.16
N LEU A 89 1.96 20.03 -11.33
CA LEU A 89 1.46 19.38 -10.11
C LEU A 89 0.57 18.19 -10.48
N ILE A 90 0.90 17.04 -9.94
CA ILE A 90 0.09 15.83 -10.08
C ILE A 90 -0.90 15.72 -8.91
N GLU A 91 -0.41 15.77 -7.68
CA GLU A 91 -1.24 15.65 -6.47
C GLU A 91 -0.56 16.32 -5.27
N SER A 92 -1.37 16.82 -4.33
CA SER A 92 -0.91 17.30 -3.02
C SER A 92 -1.98 17.02 -1.96
N ASN A 93 -1.55 16.69 -0.75
CA ASN A 93 -2.43 16.60 0.41
C ASN A 93 -2.05 17.60 1.53
N PHE A 94 -1.26 18.64 1.20
CA PHE A 94 -0.86 19.66 2.18
C PHE A 94 -2.03 20.54 2.65
N THR A 95 -2.96 20.84 1.76
CA THR A 95 -4.10 21.74 2.08
C THR A 95 -5.37 20.98 2.36
N GLU A 96 -5.58 19.88 1.68
CA GLU A 96 -6.78 19.06 1.78
C GLU A 96 -6.43 17.58 1.70
N GLY A 97 -7.14 16.77 2.43
CA GLY A 97 -6.99 15.32 2.40
C GLY A 97 -6.27 14.74 3.63
N ALA A 98 -6.46 13.45 3.81
CA ALA A 98 -5.85 12.71 4.90
C ALA A 98 -4.35 12.52 4.64
N PRO A 99 -3.50 12.63 5.68
CA PRO A 99 -2.09 12.26 5.57
C PRO A 99 -1.91 10.84 5.03
N ALA A 100 -0.80 10.64 4.32
CA ALA A 100 -0.38 9.31 3.94
C ALA A 100 0.25 8.58 5.13
N VAL A 101 0.09 7.26 5.15
CA VAL A 101 0.65 6.39 6.20
C VAL A 101 1.32 5.20 5.54
N PHE A 102 2.52 4.85 6.01
CA PHE A 102 3.20 3.63 5.56
C PHE A 102 4.16 3.11 6.63
N LYS A 103 4.58 1.85 6.50
CA LYS A 103 5.59 1.25 7.37
C LYS A 103 6.97 1.42 6.73
N LEU A 104 7.87 2.09 7.43
CA LEU A 104 9.21 2.41 6.94
C LEU A 104 10.05 1.15 6.74
N ASN A 105 10.77 1.07 5.63
CA ASN A 105 11.59 -0.08 5.22
C ASN A 105 10.81 -1.41 5.09
N SER A 106 9.56 -1.35 4.65
CA SER A 106 8.74 -2.54 4.42
C SER A 106 8.58 -2.89 2.92
N PHE A 107 9.18 -2.09 2.03
CA PHE A 107 9.05 -2.23 0.58
C PHE A 107 7.60 -2.16 0.08
N THR A 108 6.76 -1.42 0.81
CA THR A 108 5.34 -1.21 0.50
C THR A 108 5.05 0.24 0.10
N MET A 109 6.05 0.94 -0.45
CA MET A 109 5.94 2.31 -0.97
C MET A 109 6.14 2.32 -2.49
N ILE A 110 5.28 3.03 -3.20
CA ILE A 110 5.45 3.41 -4.61
C ILE A 110 5.32 4.94 -4.69
N PRO A 111 6.37 5.65 -5.11
CA PRO A 111 7.68 5.20 -5.59
C PRO A 111 8.57 4.60 -4.49
N GLU A 112 9.30 3.53 -4.80
CA GLU A 112 10.18 2.85 -3.84
C GLU A 112 11.28 3.77 -3.30
N GLY A 113 11.81 4.66 -4.15
CA GLY A 113 12.83 5.63 -3.75
C GLY A 113 12.41 6.54 -2.61
N LEU A 114 11.09 6.75 -2.43
CA LEU A 114 10.57 7.59 -1.35
C LEU A 114 10.68 6.93 0.03
N ASP A 115 10.60 5.59 0.13
CA ASP A 115 10.86 4.86 1.38
C ASP A 115 12.29 5.13 1.88
N TYR A 116 13.27 5.10 0.97
CA TYR A 116 14.66 5.45 1.31
C TYR A 116 14.85 6.93 1.64
N GLY A 117 14.13 7.81 0.93
CA GLY A 117 14.18 9.25 1.16
C GLY A 117 13.63 9.64 2.53
N ILE A 118 12.46 9.16 2.89
CA ILE A 118 11.81 9.45 4.18
C ILE A 118 12.65 8.94 5.35
N LYS A 119 13.39 7.86 5.19
CA LYS A 119 14.32 7.34 6.22
C LYS A 119 15.40 8.34 6.64
N LEU A 120 15.75 9.30 5.79
CA LEU A 120 16.73 10.36 6.11
C LEU A 120 16.17 11.42 7.05
N MET A 121 14.84 11.48 7.20
CA MET A 121 14.12 12.56 7.89
C MET A 121 13.89 12.24 9.37
N LYS A 122 13.56 13.31 10.12
CA LYS A 122 13.01 13.24 11.47
C LYS A 122 11.56 13.73 11.45
N THR A 123 10.83 13.47 12.52
CA THR A 123 9.48 14.02 12.68
C THR A 123 9.51 15.56 12.69
N GLY A 124 8.56 16.18 12.00
CA GLY A 124 8.46 17.64 11.84
C GLY A 124 9.44 18.24 10.84
N GLU A 125 10.19 17.43 10.09
CA GLU A 125 11.05 17.93 9.01
C GLU A 125 10.33 17.90 7.67
N LYS A 126 10.75 18.80 6.76
CA LYS A 126 10.24 18.88 5.39
C LYS A 126 11.40 18.82 4.40
N TYR A 127 11.32 17.89 3.46
CA TYR A 127 12.32 17.67 2.42
C TYR A 127 11.68 17.71 1.03
N ARG A 128 12.47 18.13 0.05
CA ARG A 128 12.18 17.99 -1.38
C ARG A 128 13.09 16.92 -1.98
N PHE A 129 12.49 15.95 -2.64
CA PHE A 129 13.19 14.89 -3.35
C PHE A 129 13.05 15.11 -4.86
N PHE A 130 14.13 14.89 -5.60
CA PHE A 130 14.16 14.81 -7.06
C PHE A 130 14.37 13.33 -7.40
N MET A 131 13.29 12.67 -7.76
CA MET A 131 13.21 11.22 -7.85
C MET A 131 13.38 10.76 -9.29
N PRO A 132 14.43 9.98 -9.61
CA PRO A 132 14.62 9.43 -10.95
C PRO A 132 13.60 8.34 -11.26
N SER A 133 13.28 8.16 -12.54
CA SER A 133 12.22 7.26 -12.98
C SER A 133 12.43 5.81 -12.53
N TYR A 134 13.65 5.32 -12.53
CA TYR A 134 13.97 3.90 -12.28
C TYR A 134 13.73 3.42 -10.83
N ILE A 135 13.63 4.34 -9.86
CA ILE A 135 13.20 4.07 -8.47
C ILE A 135 11.87 4.74 -8.13
N ALA A 136 11.17 5.22 -9.16
CA ALA A 136 9.82 5.75 -9.09
C ALA A 136 8.84 4.79 -9.77
N PHE A 137 8.38 5.10 -10.96
CA PHE A 137 7.42 4.29 -11.72
C PHE A 137 8.05 3.54 -12.90
N GLY A 138 9.34 3.70 -13.14
CA GLY A 138 10.06 3.02 -14.21
C GLY A 138 9.49 3.32 -15.60
N SER A 139 9.18 2.26 -16.33
CA SER A 139 8.54 2.34 -17.65
C SER A 139 7.02 2.43 -17.61
N TYR A 140 6.41 2.44 -16.44
CA TYR A 140 4.97 2.61 -16.31
C TYR A 140 4.55 4.02 -16.73
N ALA A 141 3.48 4.11 -17.51
CA ALA A 141 2.80 5.35 -17.86
C ALA A 141 1.41 5.37 -17.20
N SER A 142 0.99 6.52 -16.72
CA SER A 142 -0.30 6.78 -16.10
C SER A 142 -1.04 7.84 -16.91
N ASP A 143 -2.32 8.02 -16.68
CA ASP A 143 -3.10 9.15 -17.21
C ASP A 143 -2.54 10.51 -16.73
N HIS A 144 -1.62 10.52 -15.76
CA HIS A 144 -1.08 11.71 -15.11
C HIS A 144 0.40 11.98 -15.41
N PHE A 145 1.12 11.01 -15.97
CA PHE A 145 2.55 11.15 -16.32
C PHE A 145 2.98 10.12 -17.38
N ALA A 146 3.96 10.50 -18.17
CA ALA A 146 4.52 9.61 -19.19
C ALA A 146 5.45 8.54 -18.59
N SER A 147 5.70 7.46 -19.35
CA SER A 147 6.75 6.50 -19.05
C SER A 147 8.11 7.18 -18.82
N ARG A 148 8.89 6.69 -17.85
CA ARG A 148 10.22 7.21 -17.48
C ARG A 148 10.21 8.69 -17.06
N SER A 149 9.13 9.15 -16.43
CA SER A 149 9.05 10.48 -15.82
C SER A 149 9.88 10.54 -14.53
N ASN A 150 10.57 11.67 -14.35
CA ASN A 150 11.23 12.04 -13.11
C ASN A 150 10.30 12.97 -12.31
N PHE A 151 10.37 12.91 -10.99
CA PHE A 151 9.43 13.63 -10.13
C PHE A 151 10.12 14.54 -9.13
N ILE A 152 9.45 15.63 -8.77
CA ILE A 152 9.72 16.43 -7.58
C ILE A 152 8.68 16.02 -6.54
N ILE A 153 9.14 15.59 -5.36
CA ILE A 153 8.27 15.14 -4.28
C ILE A 153 8.63 15.90 -3.01
N ASP A 154 7.74 16.77 -2.55
CA ASP A 154 7.87 17.40 -1.24
C ASP A 154 7.20 16.50 -0.20
N VAL A 155 7.88 16.31 0.93
CA VAL A 155 7.39 15.49 2.04
C VAL A 155 7.57 16.25 3.34
N GLU A 156 6.54 16.23 4.19
CA GLU A 156 6.59 16.67 5.57
C GLU A 156 6.20 15.52 6.50
N VAL A 157 7.10 15.10 7.36
CA VAL A 157 6.85 14.01 8.32
C VAL A 157 6.14 14.56 9.54
N LEU A 158 4.85 14.21 9.68
CA LEU A 158 4.03 14.68 10.82
C LEU A 158 4.32 13.92 12.11
N GLY A 159 4.71 12.64 12.01
CA GLY A 159 4.97 11.82 13.18
C GLY A 159 5.22 10.36 12.82
N LYS A 160 5.49 9.57 13.86
CA LYS A 160 5.67 8.12 13.76
C LYS A 160 4.95 7.41 14.90
N MET A 161 4.60 6.16 14.69
CA MET A 161 3.90 5.29 15.63
C MET A 161 4.46 3.87 15.53
N SER A 162 4.32 3.08 16.57
CA SER A 162 4.42 1.63 16.52
C SER A 162 3.12 1.01 15.98
N GLU A 163 3.16 -0.23 15.51
CA GLU A 163 1.94 -0.95 15.11
C GLU A 163 0.96 -1.13 16.28
N THR A 164 1.45 -1.23 17.52
CA THR A 164 0.62 -1.29 18.73
C THR A 164 -0.13 0.02 18.96
N GLU A 165 0.53 1.17 18.79
CA GLU A 165 -0.14 2.48 18.89
C GLU A 165 -1.19 2.66 17.79
N VAL A 166 -0.89 2.24 16.56
CA VAL A 166 -1.88 2.23 15.47
C VAL A 166 -3.09 1.38 15.85
N PHE A 167 -2.87 0.17 16.37
CA PHE A 167 -3.96 -0.72 16.81
C PHE A 167 -4.81 -0.06 17.89
N ASN A 168 -4.21 0.55 18.92
CA ASN A 168 -4.95 1.21 20.00
C ASN A 168 -5.79 2.37 19.49
N ILE A 169 -5.23 3.25 18.66
CA ILE A 169 -5.95 4.37 18.03
C ILE A 169 -7.12 3.87 17.18
N GLN A 170 -6.91 2.79 16.41
CA GLN A 170 -7.97 2.20 15.60
C GLN A 170 -9.05 1.54 16.46
N LYS A 171 -8.68 0.87 17.54
CA LYS A 171 -9.61 0.27 18.48
C LYS A 171 -10.53 1.31 19.10
N ASP A 172 -9.98 2.44 19.57
CA ASP A 172 -10.77 3.55 20.13
C ASP A 172 -11.72 4.14 19.07
N SER A 173 -11.24 4.33 17.84
CA SER A 173 -12.06 4.82 16.73
C SER A 173 -13.18 3.85 16.36
N ILE A 174 -12.90 2.54 16.39
CA ILE A 174 -13.90 1.48 16.14
C ILE A 174 -14.96 1.48 17.24
N ILE A 175 -14.56 1.53 18.52
CA ILE A 175 -15.49 1.58 19.66
C ILE A 175 -16.43 2.78 19.50
N ALA A 176 -15.88 3.98 19.28
CA ALA A 176 -16.70 5.18 19.12
C ALA A 176 -17.69 5.07 17.94
N TYR A 177 -17.25 4.48 16.82
CA TYR A 177 -18.11 4.25 15.66
C TYR A 177 -19.21 3.21 15.98
N MET A 178 -18.87 2.11 16.65
CA MET A 178 -19.80 1.03 16.95
C MET A 178 -20.84 1.47 17.97
N ASP A 179 -20.44 2.17 19.02
CA ASP A 179 -21.36 2.72 20.04
C ASP A 179 -22.40 3.65 19.44
N ALA A 180 -21.98 4.48 18.46
CA ALA A 180 -22.87 5.43 17.78
C ALA A 180 -23.82 4.76 16.77
N ASN A 181 -23.41 3.66 16.10
CA ASN A 181 -24.13 3.13 14.96
C ASN A 181 -24.73 1.74 15.18
N TYR A 182 -24.18 0.93 16.10
CA TYR A 182 -24.54 -0.48 16.30
C TYR A 182 -24.47 -0.88 17.78
N PRO A 183 -25.23 -0.23 18.68
CA PRO A 183 -25.18 -0.56 20.11
C PRO A 183 -25.53 -2.04 20.35
N GLY A 184 -24.79 -2.70 21.24
CA GLY A 184 -24.96 -4.12 21.54
C GLY A 184 -24.10 -5.07 20.66
N TYR A 185 -23.14 -4.54 19.91
CA TYR A 185 -22.16 -5.34 19.17
C TYR A 185 -21.29 -6.23 20.10
N LEU A 186 -20.79 -7.33 19.56
CA LEU A 186 -19.77 -8.15 20.21
C LEU A 186 -18.38 -7.65 19.78
N MET A 187 -17.48 -7.40 20.74
CA MET A 187 -16.07 -7.16 20.44
C MET A 187 -15.23 -8.34 20.90
N THR A 188 -14.35 -8.82 20.02
CA THR A 188 -13.38 -9.88 20.32
C THR A 188 -12.06 -9.34 20.83
N GLU A 189 -11.18 -10.21 21.32
CA GLU A 189 -9.83 -9.84 21.80
C GLU A 189 -8.94 -9.26 20.68
N THR A 190 -9.14 -9.67 19.42
CA THR A 190 -8.42 -9.16 18.26
C THR A 190 -8.85 -7.76 17.83
N GLY A 191 -9.92 -7.23 18.43
CA GLY A 191 -10.54 -5.95 18.10
C GLY A 191 -11.57 -6.03 16.97
N LEU A 192 -11.97 -7.23 16.52
CA LEU A 192 -13.10 -7.39 15.63
C LEU A 192 -14.40 -7.03 16.35
N CYS A 193 -15.21 -6.14 15.76
CA CYS A 193 -16.59 -5.92 16.18
C CYS A 193 -17.54 -6.65 15.23
N PHE A 194 -18.46 -7.40 15.82
CA PHE A 194 -19.44 -8.24 15.13
C PHE A 194 -20.87 -7.81 15.50
N VAL A 195 -21.71 -7.68 14.47
CA VAL A 195 -23.15 -7.42 14.61
C VAL A 195 -23.90 -8.49 13.82
N ASP A 196 -24.69 -9.30 14.51
CA ASP A 196 -25.60 -10.23 13.85
C ASP A 196 -26.83 -9.46 13.32
N SER A 197 -26.83 -9.18 12.01
CA SER A 197 -27.91 -8.41 11.38
C SER A 197 -29.12 -9.28 11.01
N ILE A 198 -28.86 -10.52 10.63
CA ILE A 198 -29.86 -11.55 10.32
C ILE A 198 -29.26 -12.88 10.78
N SER A 199 -29.84 -13.46 11.83
CA SER A 199 -29.38 -14.74 12.35
C SER A 199 -29.67 -15.87 11.35
N GLY A 200 -28.63 -16.61 10.97
CA GLY A 200 -28.76 -17.80 10.13
C GLY A 200 -29.30 -18.99 10.94
N THR A 201 -29.89 -19.95 10.24
CA THR A 201 -30.45 -21.21 10.85
C THR A 201 -29.65 -22.45 10.46
N GLY A 202 -28.71 -22.33 9.51
CA GLY A 202 -27.91 -23.45 9.05
C GLY A 202 -26.65 -23.71 9.89
N ASN A 203 -25.69 -24.42 9.33
CA ASN A 203 -24.44 -24.79 10.00
C ASN A 203 -23.55 -23.60 10.34
N THR A 204 -22.85 -23.67 11.47
CA THR A 204 -21.75 -22.78 11.81
C THR A 204 -20.48 -23.25 11.12
N PRO A 205 -19.71 -22.37 10.43
CA PRO A 205 -18.47 -22.73 9.78
C PRO A 205 -17.42 -23.30 10.72
N ARG A 206 -16.77 -24.37 10.30
CA ARG A 206 -15.65 -25.02 10.98
C ARG A 206 -14.39 -24.99 10.13
N LEU A 207 -13.28 -25.25 10.76
CA LEU A 207 -12.00 -25.36 10.08
C LEU A 207 -12.06 -26.40 8.95
N GLY A 208 -11.72 -25.98 7.74
CA GLY A 208 -11.71 -26.84 6.54
C GLY A 208 -13.02 -26.86 5.74
N ASP A 209 -14.13 -26.32 6.29
CA ASP A 209 -15.36 -26.18 5.53
C ASP A 209 -15.18 -25.23 4.35
N ILE A 210 -15.82 -25.54 3.21
CA ILE A 210 -15.91 -24.62 2.08
C ILE A 210 -17.11 -23.71 2.33
N ILE A 211 -16.83 -22.41 2.47
CA ILE A 211 -17.86 -21.41 2.71
C ILE A 211 -18.12 -20.60 1.45
N THR A 212 -19.39 -20.26 1.22
CA THR A 212 -19.81 -19.36 0.13
C THR A 212 -20.41 -18.10 0.73
N ILE A 213 -19.90 -16.95 0.33
CA ILE A 213 -20.33 -15.64 0.85
C ILE A 213 -20.57 -14.62 -0.26
N ASP A 214 -21.45 -13.65 0.04
CA ASP A 214 -21.45 -12.33 -0.58
C ASP A 214 -20.89 -11.33 0.41
N PHE A 215 -20.15 -10.32 -0.05
CA PHE A 215 -19.75 -9.23 0.83
C PHE A 215 -19.58 -7.88 0.12
N LYS A 216 -19.77 -6.82 0.90
CA LYS A 216 -19.32 -5.46 0.54
C LYS A 216 -18.23 -5.05 1.53
N ARG A 217 -17.06 -4.67 1.00
CA ARG A 217 -15.96 -4.08 1.77
C ARG A 217 -16.00 -2.58 1.65
N LYS A 218 -15.93 -1.88 2.77
CA LYS A 218 -16.02 -0.43 2.87
C LYS A 218 -14.98 0.12 3.84
N TYR A 219 -14.64 1.40 3.68
CA TYR A 219 -14.00 2.15 4.75
C TYR A 219 -15.01 2.51 5.84
N LEU A 220 -14.55 3.07 6.96
CA LEU A 220 -15.41 3.41 8.09
C LEU A 220 -16.40 4.55 7.77
N ASP A 221 -16.04 5.44 6.85
CA ASP A 221 -16.90 6.51 6.29
C ASP A 221 -17.99 5.99 5.34
N ASN A 222 -18.11 4.68 5.18
CA ASN A 222 -19.01 3.97 4.28
C ASN A 222 -18.64 4.03 2.78
N SER A 223 -17.55 4.68 2.38
CA SER A 223 -17.08 4.62 1.01
C SER A 223 -16.78 3.17 0.58
N LEU A 224 -17.31 2.79 -0.59
CA LEU A 224 -17.24 1.42 -1.09
C LEU A 224 -15.86 1.14 -1.70
N ILE A 225 -15.24 0.04 -1.30
CA ILE A 225 -13.98 -0.44 -1.87
C ILE A 225 -14.28 -1.55 -2.88
N LYS A 226 -15.08 -2.55 -2.48
CA LYS A 226 -15.34 -3.75 -3.30
C LYS A 226 -16.69 -4.38 -2.97
N THR A 227 -17.34 -4.88 -4.02
CA THR A 227 -18.48 -5.81 -3.89
C THR A 227 -18.09 -7.14 -4.52
N VAL A 228 -18.32 -8.22 -3.80
CA VAL A 228 -18.10 -9.59 -4.27
C VAL A 228 -19.36 -10.38 -4.03
N GLN A 229 -19.78 -11.09 -5.06
CA GLN A 229 -20.93 -12.00 -4.99
C GLN A 229 -20.48 -13.43 -5.24
N GLU A 230 -21.02 -14.35 -4.44
CA GLU A 230 -20.89 -15.78 -4.61
C GLU A 230 -19.44 -16.28 -4.72
N THR A 231 -18.59 -15.81 -3.81
CA THR A 231 -17.22 -16.32 -3.70
C THR A 231 -17.17 -17.47 -2.70
N SER A 232 -16.44 -18.53 -3.07
CA SER A 232 -16.26 -19.72 -2.22
C SER A 232 -14.77 -19.95 -1.94
N PHE A 233 -14.46 -20.29 -0.70
CA PHE A 233 -13.10 -20.63 -0.27
C PHE A 233 -13.13 -21.52 0.97
N PRO A 234 -12.09 -22.36 1.19
CA PRO A 234 -11.94 -23.11 2.43
C PRO A 234 -11.66 -22.16 3.60
N LEU A 235 -12.35 -22.32 4.71
CA LEU A 235 -12.08 -21.54 5.92
C LEU A 235 -10.67 -21.85 6.44
N ASN A 236 -9.94 -20.82 6.86
CA ASN A 236 -8.55 -20.88 7.31
C ASN A 236 -7.52 -21.21 6.19
N SER A 237 -7.79 -20.75 4.97
CA SER A 237 -6.99 -21.00 3.77
C SER A 237 -6.13 -19.83 3.31
N GLN A 238 -6.12 -18.72 4.06
CA GLN A 238 -5.45 -17.46 3.68
C GLN A 238 -6.04 -16.74 2.44
N TYR A 239 -7.18 -17.19 1.92
CA TYR A 239 -7.92 -16.50 0.86
C TYR A 239 -8.69 -15.29 1.36
N ALA A 240 -8.96 -15.22 2.68
CA ALA A 240 -9.60 -14.08 3.31
C ALA A 240 -8.70 -13.48 4.40
N VAL A 241 -8.93 -12.19 4.72
CA VAL A 241 -8.22 -11.57 5.83
C VAL A 241 -8.66 -12.19 7.16
N PRO A 242 -7.76 -12.26 8.18
CA PRO A 242 -8.06 -12.93 9.46
C PRO A 242 -9.35 -12.46 10.11
N GLY A 243 -9.64 -11.15 10.11
CA GLY A 243 -10.87 -10.63 10.71
C GLY A 243 -12.15 -11.04 9.99
N LEU A 244 -12.11 -11.27 8.66
CA LEU A 244 -13.27 -11.82 7.96
C LEU A 244 -13.48 -13.28 8.32
N GLU A 245 -12.43 -14.10 8.37
CA GLU A 245 -12.53 -15.50 8.78
C GLU A 245 -12.99 -15.65 10.24
N GLU A 246 -12.51 -14.79 11.14
CA GLU A 246 -12.95 -14.74 12.53
C GLU A 246 -14.45 -14.43 12.62
N GLY A 247 -14.92 -13.40 11.91
CA GLY A 247 -16.34 -13.03 11.89
C GLY A 247 -17.23 -14.12 11.31
N LEU A 248 -16.79 -14.83 10.27
CA LEU A 248 -17.55 -15.94 9.68
C LEU A 248 -17.76 -17.10 10.64
N LYS A 249 -16.81 -17.39 11.53
CA LYS A 249 -16.95 -18.42 12.59
C LYS A 249 -18.02 -18.08 13.64
N LEU A 250 -18.42 -16.82 13.75
CA LEU A 250 -19.50 -16.36 14.64
C LEU A 250 -20.88 -16.43 13.98
N MET A 251 -20.94 -16.71 12.66
CA MET A 251 -22.18 -16.76 11.89
C MET A 251 -22.72 -18.18 11.76
N LYS A 252 -24.00 -18.27 11.35
CA LYS A 252 -24.60 -19.48 10.81
C LYS A 252 -25.01 -19.28 9.37
N SER A 253 -24.97 -20.35 8.55
CA SER A 253 -25.39 -20.32 7.16
C SER A 253 -26.82 -19.77 7.02
N GLY A 254 -27.04 -18.94 6.00
CA GLY A 254 -28.25 -18.16 5.77
C GLY A 254 -28.27 -16.81 6.46
N GLY A 255 -27.30 -16.52 7.35
CA GLY A 255 -27.21 -15.28 8.11
C GLY A 255 -26.48 -14.14 7.38
N SER A 256 -26.63 -12.94 7.95
CA SER A 256 -25.90 -11.72 7.51
C SER A 256 -25.32 -11.00 8.73
N ALA A 257 -24.13 -10.43 8.58
CA ALA A 257 -23.46 -9.73 9.65
C ALA A 257 -22.75 -8.46 9.15
N ILE A 258 -22.51 -7.55 10.09
CA ILE A 258 -21.60 -6.41 9.91
C ILE A 258 -20.37 -6.70 10.76
N LEU A 259 -19.19 -6.63 10.11
CA LEU A 259 -17.89 -6.81 10.74
C LEU A 259 -17.13 -5.49 10.61
N VAL A 260 -16.66 -4.95 11.72
CA VAL A 260 -15.74 -3.80 11.72
C VAL A 260 -14.45 -4.24 12.39
N MET A 261 -13.32 -3.99 11.69
CA MET A 261 -12.04 -4.55 12.10
C MET A 261 -10.88 -3.59 11.94
N PRO A 262 -9.89 -3.62 12.85
CA PRO A 262 -8.66 -2.87 12.71
C PRO A 262 -7.79 -3.44 11.57
N SER A 263 -6.86 -2.62 11.09
CA SER A 263 -5.95 -3.03 10.02
C SER A 263 -5.09 -4.26 10.38
N SER A 264 -4.80 -4.50 11.66
CA SER A 264 -3.97 -5.62 12.15
C SER A 264 -4.50 -7.00 11.77
N ILE A 265 -5.82 -7.15 11.67
CA ILE A 265 -6.50 -8.37 11.22
C ILE A 265 -7.14 -8.22 9.83
N ALA A 266 -6.79 -7.15 9.12
CA ALA A 266 -7.20 -6.86 7.74
C ALA A 266 -5.98 -6.81 6.80
N PHE A 267 -5.69 -5.66 6.18
CA PHE A 267 -4.63 -5.52 5.16
C PHE A 267 -3.33 -4.92 5.71
N LYS A 268 -3.24 -4.62 7.01
CA LYS A 268 -2.02 -4.09 7.64
C LYS A 268 -1.40 -2.92 6.87
N GLN A 269 -0.09 -3.02 6.58
CA GLN A 269 0.71 -2.05 5.84
C GLN A 269 0.55 -2.15 4.31
N SER A 270 -0.61 -2.48 3.76
CA SER A 270 -0.79 -2.56 2.30
C SER A 270 -0.02 -1.47 1.54
N VAL A 271 0.17 -1.62 0.24
CA VAL A 271 1.04 -0.72 -0.55
C VAL A 271 0.59 0.75 -0.42
N CYS A 272 1.50 1.65 -0.04
CA CYS A 272 1.30 3.10 -0.09
C CYS A 272 1.68 3.62 -1.47
N VAL A 273 0.74 4.15 -2.23
CA VAL A 273 0.97 4.73 -3.56
C VAL A 273 0.93 6.24 -3.50
N ILE A 274 1.94 6.90 -4.01
CA ILE A 274 2.09 8.33 -4.15
C ILE A 274 2.40 8.66 -5.61
N PRO A 275 1.51 9.36 -6.36
CA PRO A 275 0.25 9.97 -5.94
C PRO A 275 -0.84 8.92 -5.72
N ARG A 276 -1.74 9.20 -4.77
CA ARG A 276 -2.82 8.27 -4.39
C ARG A 276 -3.77 7.98 -5.54
N LYS A 277 -4.03 8.96 -6.41
CA LYS A 277 -4.93 8.83 -7.56
C LYS A 277 -4.47 7.78 -8.59
N VAL A 278 -3.19 7.44 -8.65
CA VAL A 278 -2.65 6.40 -9.55
C VAL A 278 -2.92 4.98 -9.03
N ARG A 279 -3.33 4.82 -7.76
CA ARG A 279 -3.57 3.50 -7.17
C ARG A 279 -4.54 2.63 -7.99
N GLN A 280 -5.67 3.19 -8.42
CA GLN A 280 -6.67 2.41 -9.15
C GLN A 280 -6.17 1.95 -10.52
N GLU A 281 -5.32 2.75 -11.18
CA GLU A 281 -4.66 2.36 -12.42
C GLU A 281 -3.71 1.19 -12.18
N LEU A 282 -2.89 1.25 -11.12
CA LEU A 282 -1.97 0.16 -10.76
C LEU A 282 -2.70 -1.14 -10.41
N VAL A 283 -3.87 -1.06 -9.78
CA VAL A 283 -4.74 -2.22 -9.52
C VAL A 283 -5.33 -2.77 -10.83
N ARG A 284 -5.88 -1.91 -11.68
CA ARG A 284 -6.42 -2.28 -12.99
C ARG A 284 -5.37 -3.01 -13.84
N ASP A 285 -4.16 -2.49 -13.83
CA ASP A 285 -3.03 -3.00 -14.62
C ASP A 285 -2.27 -4.14 -13.93
N ARG A 286 -2.78 -4.60 -12.76
CA ARG A 286 -2.26 -5.74 -11.96
C ARG A 286 -0.82 -5.56 -11.48
N ILE A 287 -0.37 -4.33 -11.30
CA ILE A 287 0.94 -4.01 -10.69
C ILE A 287 0.86 -4.16 -9.19
N ILE A 288 -0.28 -3.79 -8.59
CA ILE A 288 -0.62 -4.10 -7.21
C ILE A 288 -1.96 -4.83 -7.17
N ILE A 289 -2.19 -5.62 -6.12
CA ILE A 289 -3.41 -6.41 -5.96
C ILE A 289 -4.36 -5.83 -4.90
N GLU A 290 -3.83 -5.10 -3.91
CA GLU A 290 -4.66 -4.53 -2.84
C GLU A 290 -5.23 -3.16 -3.24
N GLU A 291 -6.55 -3.08 -3.23
CA GLU A 291 -7.29 -1.82 -3.41
C GLU A 291 -7.29 -0.97 -2.12
N VAL A 292 -7.06 -1.60 -0.97
CA VAL A 292 -7.17 -1.01 0.37
C VAL A 292 -5.95 -0.12 0.69
N LEU A 293 -6.22 1.08 1.22
CA LEU A 293 -5.16 1.97 1.70
C LEU A 293 -4.47 1.38 2.95
N PRO A 294 -3.16 1.69 3.15
CA PRO A 294 -2.44 1.22 4.33
C PRO A 294 -3.13 1.59 5.64
N TYR A 295 -3.08 0.68 6.60
CA TYR A 295 -3.59 0.90 7.95
C TYR A 295 -5.04 1.38 8.02
N SER A 296 -5.89 0.88 7.13
CA SER A 296 -7.31 1.23 7.11
C SER A 296 -8.14 0.36 8.04
N ILE A 297 -9.03 0.98 8.80
CA ILE A 297 -10.15 0.29 9.45
C ILE A 297 -11.13 -0.09 8.36
N LEU A 298 -11.62 -1.32 8.39
CA LEU A 298 -12.54 -1.84 7.39
C LEU A 298 -13.87 -2.26 8.01
N LYS A 299 -14.93 -2.03 7.23
CA LYS A 299 -16.26 -2.53 7.46
C LYS A 299 -16.66 -3.51 6.36
N TYR A 300 -17.04 -4.73 6.75
CA TYR A 300 -17.64 -5.71 5.86
C TYR A 300 -19.13 -5.84 6.18
N VAL A 301 -19.94 -5.82 5.14
CA VAL A 301 -21.33 -6.28 5.19
C VAL A 301 -21.34 -7.63 4.48
N VAL A 302 -21.56 -8.68 5.22
CA VAL A 302 -21.36 -10.06 4.79
C VAL A 302 -22.66 -10.84 4.86
N LYS A 303 -22.91 -11.71 3.87
CA LYS A 303 -23.96 -12.74 3.87
C LYS A 303 -23.28 -14.11 3.72
N LEU A 304 -23.46 -14.98 4.70
CA LEU A 304 -23.00 -16.36 4.66
C LEU A 304 -24.07 -17.22 3.97
N LYS A 305 -23.85 -17.62 2.71
CA LYS A 305 -24.83 -18.33 1.89
C LYS A 305 -24.83 -19.82 2.18
N ALA A 306 -23.65 -20.45 2.23
CA ALA A 306 -23.53 -21.90 2.42
C ALA A 306 -22.26 -22.24 3.21
N VAL A 307 -22.33 -23.39 3.91
CA VAL A 307 -21.23 -24.07 4.58
C VAL A 307 -21.30 -25.55 4.17
N ASN A 308 -20.27 -26.02 3.43
CA ASN A 308 -20.18 -27.35 2.83
C ASN A 308 -18.95 -28.11 3.34
#